data_190f62093a0e69d011d1f06c336d93c3
#
_entry.id   190f62093a0e69d011d1f06c336d93c3
#
_cell.length_a   1.000
_cell.length_b   1.000
_cell.length_c   1.000
_cell.angle_alpha   90.00
_cell.angle_beta   90.00
_cell.angle_gamma   90.00
#
_symmetry.space_group_name_H-M   'P 1'
#
loop_
_entity.id
_entity.type
_entity.pdbx_description
1 polymer ?
#
loop_
_entity_poly.entity_id
_entity_poly.type
_entity_poly.pdbx_seq_one_letter_code
_entity_poly.pdbx_strand_id
1 'polypeptide(L)'
;MSRLSVLTEAIFQDKHNVMIAGIAGSGKSYLLRQLYDESVKRGIVSILTSTTGVSSFNIGCSTIHSFTGIILPTQMPKDPEEFVSRIVTRIKFKRYLLKKWQNLKILFIDEVSMLGANYIDVVNEVAKRVRGSSSPFGGIQVIASGDFLQLPPVNDSFCFESPCWEELRFKNYVLTKAYRFTEQKWNDILQRARVGKLTKEDMEVLKGCVNKKNNSDIQPTVIYSLRRDVDDLNEVALDDLSSEFITFIAEDTLGEEEKTGSVNIIRHCSEEQSKVLDSTLNIGRKIKLKVGAQVMLVANLDVAMGLVNGSRGVITKVEADNVIVKFKGKEYEFEHPISPYAFKIEHQGEYYVRTIVPLIPAYASTVHKMQGLTIDCGIINCGSSIFSPGQAYVALSRVRSLDGLFLEQISQSKIYPNKLALNFEEKMRKKAVFIDREINDEEV
;
A
#
# COMPACT_ATOMS: atom_id res chain seq x y z
N MET A 1 -19.43 -4.34 21.34
CA MET A 1 -18.18 -5.13 21.11
C MET A 1 -17.24 -4.33 20.23
N SER A 2 -15.92 -4.36 20.51
CA SER A 2 -14.95 -3.64 19.67
C SER A 2 -14.78 -4.33 18.30
N ARG A 3 -14.35 -3.56 17.26
CA ARG A 3 -14.01 -4.12 15.95
C ARG A 3 -13.07 -5.32 16.08
N LEU A 4 -12.05 -5.15 16.91
CA LEU A 4 -11.04 -6.15 17.17
C LEU A 4 -11.65 -7.40 17.84
N SER A 5 -12.54 -7.26 18.83
CA SER A 5 -13.13 -8.42 19.54
C SER A 5 -14.00 -9.28 18.62
N VAL A 6 -14.82 -8.66 17.77
CA VAL A 6 -15.68 -9.40 16.81
C VAL A 6 -14.84 -10.20 15.81
N LEU A 7 -13.77 -9.61 15.29
CA LEU A 7 -12.89 -10.29 14.34
C LEU A 7 -11.98 -11.32 15.03
N THR A 8 -11.55 -11.05 16.25
CA THR A 8 -10.80 -12.02 17.08
C THR A 8 -11.59 -13.31 17.30
N GLU A 9 -12.88 -13.19 17.60
CA GLU A 9 -13.77 -14.36 17.73
C GLU A 9 -13.86 -15.13 16.42
N ALA A 10 -14.21 -14.46 15.32
CA ALA A 10 -14.36 -15.08 14.01
C ALA A 10 -13.09 -15.78 13.49
N ILE A 11 -11.92 -15.21 13.78
CA ILE A 11 -10.63 -15.71 13.28
C ILE A 11 -10.07 -16.82 14.17
N PHE A 12 -10.02 -16.61 15.49
CA PHE A 12 -9.28 -17.49 16.37
C PHE A 12 -10.15 -18.54 17.08
N GLN A 13 -11.45 -18.26 17.26
CA GLN A 13 -12.39 -19.23 17.85
C GLN A 13 -13.10 -20.03 16.76
N ASP A 14 -13.79 -19.34 15.84
CA ASP A 14 -14.57 -19.97 14.77
C ASP A 14 -13.71 -20.45 13.59
N LYS A 15 -12.46 -20.00 13.48
CA LYS A 15 -11.49 -20.33 12.41
C LYS A 15 -11.99 -20.05 11.00
N HIS A 16 -12.79 -19.01 10.82
CA HIS A 16 -13.25 -18.58 9.51
C HIS A 16 -12.14 -17.92 8.69
N ASN A 17 -12.13 -18.13 7.38
CA ASN A 17 -11.49 -17.18 6.48
C ASN A 17 -12.30 -15.88 6.53
N VAL A 18 -11.61 -14.75 6.59
CA VAL A 18 -12.25 -13.45 6.81
C VAL A 18 -11.83 -12.46 5.72
N MET A 19 -12.83 -11.78 5.15
CA MET A 19 -12.62 -10.61 4.29
C MET A 19 -13.05 -9.35 5.01
N ILE A 20 -12.10 -8.42 5.21
CA ILE A 20 -12.32 -7.10 5.81
C ILE A 20 -12.40 -6.08 4.68
N ALA A 21 -13.61 -5.72 4.29
CA ALA A 21 -13.87 -4.70 3.28
C ALA A 21 -14.14 -3.35 3.93
N GLY A 22 -13.92 -2.27 3.17
CA GLY A 22 -14.25 -0.93 3.64
C GLY A 22 -13.69 0.15 2.73
N ILE A 23 -14.20 1.36 2.92
CA ILE A 23 -13.80 2.55 2.16
C ILE A 23 -12.35 2.95 2.46
N ALA A 24 -11.79 3.83 1.62
CA ALA A 24 -10.47 4.42 1.88
C ALA A 24 -10.48 5.12 3.27
N GLY A 25 -9.40 4.91 4.04
CA GLY A 25 -9.26 5.52 5.36
C GLY A 25 -10.12 4.93 6.48
N SER A 26 -10.75 3.75 6.28
CA SER A 26 -11.54 3.08 7.31
C SER A 26 -10.72 2.29 8.36
N GLY A 27 -9.39 2.28 8.23
CA GLY A 27 -8.50 1.61 9.18
C GLY A 27 -8.31 0.11 8.94
N LYS A 28 -8.59 -0.41 7.73
CA LYS A 28 -8.43 -1.83 7.37
C LYS A 28 -7.04 -2.38 7.69
N SER A 29 -6.01 -1.73 7.18
CA SER A 29 -4.60 -2.16 7.33
C SER A 29 -4.16 -2.11 8.80
N TYR A 30 -4.59 -1.10 9.55
CA TYR A 30 -4.35 -1.00 10.99
C TYR A 30 -4.99 -2.16 11.76
N LEU A 31 -6.26 -2.45 11.49
CA LEU A 31 -7.00 -3.55 12.10
C LEU A 31 -6.39 -4.92 11.73
N LEU A 32 -5.97 -5.09 10.47
CA LEU A 32 -5.30 -6.30 10.00
C LEU A 32 -3.97 -6.51 10.77
N ARG A 33 -3.21 -5.44 10.98
CA ARG A 33 -1.98 -5.49 11.78
C ARG A 33 -2.25 -5.88 13.22
N GLN A 34 -3.26 -5.30 13.89
CA GLN A 34 -3.63 -5.67 15.24
C GLN A 34 -4.03 -7.16 15.35
N LEU A 35 -4.76 -7.70 14.36
CA LEU A 35 -5.14 -9.11 14.31
C LEU A 35 -3.92 -10.02 14.11
N TYR A 36 -2.96 -9.59 13.29
CA TYR A 36 -1.69 -10.30 13.14
C TYR A 36 -0.92 -10.31 14.47
N ASP A 37 -0.76 -9.16 15.13
CA ASP A 37 -0.06 -9.06 16.42
C ASP A 37 -0.74 -9.92 17.48
N GLU A 38 -2.08 -10.00 17.47
CA GLU A 38 -2.84 -10.89 18.34
C GLU A 38 -2.57 -12.37 18.03
N SER A 39 -2.42 -12.75 16.76
CA SER A 39 -2.06 -14.12 16.37
C SER A 39 -0.67 -14.50 16.90
N VAL A 40 0.28 -13.58 16.85
CA VAL A 40 1.65 -13.79 17.38
C VAL A 40 1.63 -13.95 18.89
N LYS A 41 0.86 -13.10 19.62
CA LYS A 41 0.69 -13.23 21.08
C LYS A 41 0.11 -14.60 21.49
N ARG A 42 -0.74 -15.18 20.64
CA ARG A 42 -1.32 -16.53 20.84
C ARG A 42 -0.37 -17.66 20.46
N GLY A 43 0.84 -17.38 19.99
CA GLY A 43 1.80 -18.37 19.51
C GLY A 43 1.39 -19.06 18.21
N ILE A 44 0.50 -18.43 17.40
CA ILE A 44 0.05 -18.98 16.12
C ILE A 44 1.07 -18.57 15.06
N VAL A 45 1.59 -19.54 14.29
CA VAL A 45 2.48 -19.26 13.17
C VAL A 45 1.71 -18.57 12.06
N SER A 46 1.91 -17.28 11.93
CA SER A 46 1.18 -16.40 11.00
C SER A 46 2.16 -15.56 10.19
N ILE A 47 1.72 -15.14 9.01
CA ILE A 47 2.47 -14.23 8.15
C ILE A 47 1.54 -13.10 7.73
N LEU A 48 2.01 -11.86 7.89
CA LEU A 48 1.38 -10.67 7.36
C LEU A 48 2.02 -10.31 6.02
N THR A 49 1.19 -10.06 5.01
CA THR A 49 1.62 -9.66 3.67
C THR A 49 0.76 -8.55 3.11
N SER A 50 1.28 -7.86 2.09
CA SER A 50 0.50 -6.96 1.26
C SER A 50 0.77 -7.20 -0.22
N THR A 51 -0.09 -6.70 -1.09
CA THR A 51 0.06 -6.86 -2.56
C THR A 51 1.06 -5.88 -3.16
N THR A 52 1.35 -4.75 -2.50
CA THR A 52 2.29 -3.73 -2.98
C THR A 52 3.43 -3.49 -2.01
N GLY A 53 4.60 -3.08 -2.53
CA GLY A 53 5.76 -2.73 -1.72
C GLY A 53 5.47 -1.55 -0.76
N VAL A 54 4.78 -0.51 -1.24
CA VAL A 54 4.43 0.66 -0.42
C VAL A 54 3.54 0.27 0.75
N SER A 55 2.48 -0.51 0.50
CA SER A 55 1.58 -0.96 1.57
C SER A 55 2.28 -1.90 2.54
N SER A 56 3.10 -2.84 2.04
CA SER A 56 3.85 -3.76 2.90
C SER A 56 4.83 -3.03 3.81
N PHE A 57 5.51 -2.01 3.30
CA PHE A 57 6.38 -1.17 4.12
C PHE A 57 5.60 -0.42 5.21
N ASN A 58 4.46 0.19 4.87
CA ASN A 58 3.63 0.96 5.81
C ASN A 58 3.12 0.14 7.00
N ILE A 59 2.81 -1.14 6.78
CA ILE A 59 2.32 -2.04 7.84
C ILE A 59 3.43 -2.94 8.41
N GLY A 60 4.68 -2.74 7.99
CA GLY A 60 5.84 -3.49 8.49
C GLY A 60 5.78 -4.98 8.15
N CYS A 61 5.54 -5.32 6.90
CA CYS A 61 5.48 -6.70 6.42
C CYS A 61 6.19 -6.88 5.07
N SER A 62 6.22 -8.10 4.56
CA SER A 62 6.69 -8.39 3.19
C SER A 62 5.56 -8.38 2.18
N THR A 63 5.88 -8.27 0.89
CA THR A 63 4.86 -8.49 -0.15
C THR A 63 4.48 -9.98 -0.22
N ILE A 64 3.25 -10.28 -0.66
CA ILE A 64 2.83 -11.66 -0.87
C ILE A 64 3.72 -12.37 -1.92
N HIS A 65 4.21 -11.64 -2.92
CA HIS A 65 5.15 -12.14 -3.92
C HIS A 65 6.49 -12.54 -3.29
N SER A 66 7.00 -11.73 -2.37
CA SER A 66 8.22 -12.01 -1.63
C SER A 66 8.07 -13.23 -0.71
N PHE A 67 6.95 -13.29 0.03
CA PHE A 67 6.65 -14.44 0.90
C PHE A 67 6.55 -15.76 0.13
N THR A 68 5.78 -15.78 -0.96
CA THR A 68 5.57 -17.00 -1.74
C THR A 68 6.77 -17.35 -2.61
N GLY A 69 7.57 -16.37 -3.00
CA GLY A 69 8.62 -16.49 -4.01
C GLY A 69 8.06 -16.82 -5.41
N ILE A 70 6.76 -16.56 -5.64
CA ILE A 70 6.08 -16.82 -6.90
C ILE A 70 6.05 -15.54 -7.72
N ILE A 71 6.56 -15.60 -8.94
CA ILE A 71 6.47 -14.53 -9.93
C ILE A 71 5.75 -15.12 -11.13
N LEU A 72 4.59 -14.55 -11.48
CA LEU A 72 3.89 -14.95 -12.68
C LEU A 72 4.56 -14.30 -13.91
N PRO A 73 4.66 -15.02 -15.03
CA PRO A 73 5.02 -14.41 -16.29
C PRO A 73 3.89 -13.50 -16.79
N THR A 74 4.21 -12.58 -17.71
CA THR A 74 3.23 -11.64 -18.28
C THR A 74 2.05 -12.36 -18.96
N GLN A 75 2.28 -13.55 -19.48
CA GLN A 75 1.25 -14.45 -20.00
C GLN A 75 1.40 -15.80 -19.29
N MET A 76 0.27 -16.35 -18.83
CA MET A 76 0.28 -17.67 -18.20
C MET A 76 0.85 -18.71 -19.15
N PRO A 77 1.70 -19.63 -18.66
CA PRO A 77 2.25 -20.71 -19.48
C PRO A 77 1.16 -21.57 -20.11
N LYS A 78 1.44 -22.16 -21.27
CA LYS A 78 0.53 -23.10 -21.95
C LYS A 78 0.20 -24.31 -21.09
N ASP A 79 1.15 -24.70 -20.22
CA ASP A 79 0.98 -25.76 -19.22
C ASP A 79 1.08 -25.17 -17.80
N PRO A 80 -0.04 -24.75 -17.20
CA PRO A 80 -0.07 -24.25 -15.82
C PRO A 80 0.33 -25.32 -14.79
N GLU A 81 0.07 -26.60 -15.07
CA GLU A 81 0.41 -27.72 -14.21
C GLU A 81 1.93 -27.92 -14.09
N GLU A 82 2.64 -27.87 -15.21
CA GLU A 82 4.10 -27.93 -15.21
C GLU A 82 4.70 -26.73 -14.50
N PHE A 83 4.12 -25.53 -14.70
CA PHE A 83 4.57 -24.30 -14.02
C PHE A 83 4.46 -24.43 -12.50
N VAL A 84 3.30 -24.86 -11.98
CA VAL A 84 3.10 -25.10 -10.55
C VAL A 84 4.04 -26.18 -10.03
N SER A 85 4.22 -27.28 -10.78
CA SER A 85 5.11 -28.38 -10.40
C SER A 85 6.57 -27.92 -10.24
N ARG A 86 7.06 -27.05 -11.12
CA ARG A 86 8.40 -26.43 -11.01
C ARG A 86 8.54 -25.59 -9.74
N ILE A 87 7.52 -24.79 -9.39
CA ILE A 87 7.50 -23.99 -8.17
C ILE A 87 7.53 -24.88 -6.93
N VAL A 88 6.68 -25.91 -6.89
CA VAL A 88 6.61 -26.87 -5.78
C VAL A 88 7.95 -27.59 -5.58
N THR A 89 8.57 -28.02 -6.68
CA THR A 89 9.91 -28.67 -6.64
C THR A 89 10.95 -27.72 -6.04
N ARG A 90 10.98 -26.46 -6.47
CA ARG A 90 11.89 -25.44 -5.93
C ARG A 90 11.67 -25.22 -4.43
N ILE A 91 10.40 -25.16 -3.97
CA ILE A 91 10.08 -24.99 -2.54
C ILE A 91 10.52 -26.22 -1.74
N LYS A 92 10.26 -27.41 -2.23
CA LYS A 92 10.65 -28.68 -1.56
C LYS A 92 12.16 -28.83 -1.46
N PHE A 93 12.92 -28.33 -2.43
CA PHE A 93 14.38 -28.35 -2.41
C PHE A 93 14.98 -27.41 -1.34
N LYS A 94 14.32 -26.30 -1.04
CA LYS A 94 14.76 -25.33 -0.01
C LYS A 94 14.07 -25.65 1.32
N ARG A 95 14.77 -26.40 2.19
CA ARG A 95 14.22 -26.90 3.47
C ARG A 95 13.56 -25.83 4.35
N TYR A 96 14.09 -24.60 4.36
CA TYR A 96 13.51 -23.50 5.13
C TYR A 96 12.16 -23.02 4.54
N LEU A 97 12.06 -22.92 3.19
CA LEU A 97 10.81 -22.55 2.53
C LEU A 97 9.74 -23.63 2.76
N LEU A 98 10.11 -24.89 2.60
CA LEU A 98 9.21 -26.00 2.87
C LEU A 98 8.64 -25.93 4.29
N LYS A 99 9.48 -25.74 5.30
CA LYS A 99 9.06 -25.58 6.70
C LYS A 99 8.17 -24.35 6.89
N LYS A 100 8.50 -23.23 6.25
CA LYS A 100 7.68 -21.99 6.30
C LYS A 100 6.26 -22.26 5.81
N TRP A 101 6.09 -22.91 4.65
CA TRP A 101 4.80 -23.30 4.10
C TRP A 101 4.05 -24.33 4.95
N GLN A 102 4.73 -25.35 5.45
CA GLN A 102 4.12 -26.43 6.24
C GLN A 102 3.62 -25.97 7.61
N ASN A 103 4.36 -25.06 8.25
CA ASN A 103 4.04 -24.59 9.60
C ASN A 103 3.02 -23.45 9.61
N LEU A 104 2.83 -22.72 8.50
CA LEU A 104 1.93 -21.60 8.41
C LEU A 104 0.48 -22.00 8.73
N LYS A 105 -0.13 -21.28 9.66
CA LYS A 105 -1.53 -21.47 10.08
C LYS A 105 -2.45 -20.39 9.55
N ILE A 106 -1.99 -19.12 9.57
CA ILE A 106 -2.78 -17.98 9.11
C ILE A 106 -1.95 -17.12 8.15
N LEU A 107 -2.53 -16.82 7.00
CA LEU A 107 -2.00 -15.86 6.02
C LEU A 107 -2.88 -14.60 6.02
N PHE A 108 -2.29 -13.46 6.39
CA PHE A 108 -2.91 -12.15 6.30
C PHE A 108 -2.49 -11.48 4.99
N ILE A 109 -3.45 -10.93 4.24
CA ILE A 109 -3.22 -10.27 2.94
C ILE A 109 -3.89 -8.90 2.95
N ASP A 110 -3.10 -7.83 2.96
CA ASP A 110 -3.61 -6.46 2.79
C ASP A 110 -3.66 -6.04 1.32
N GLU A 111 -4.50 -5.06 1.00
CA GLU A 111 -4.74 -4.53 -0.36
C GLU A 111 -5.09 -5.61 -1.39
N VAL A 112 -5.91 -6.59 -0.98
CA VAL A 112 -6.24 -7.76 -1.79
C VAL A 112 -6.91 -7.44 -3.14
N SER A 113 -7.45 -6.23 -3.31
CA SER A 113 -8.04 -5.76 -4.57
C SER A 113 -7.06 -5.74 -5.75
N MET A 114 -5.76 -5.63 -5.47
CA MET A 114 -4.70 -5.66 -6.48
C MET A 114 -4.13 -7.06 -6.72
N LEU A 115 -4.65 -8.08 -6.04
CA LEU A 115 -4.26 -9.47 -6.26
C LEU A 115 -5.03 -10.03 -7.46
N GLY A 116 -4.32 -10.63 -8.40
CA GLY A 116 -4.93 -11.23 -9.58
C GLY A 116 -5.48 -12.64 -9.34
N ALA A 117 -6.48 -13.04 -10.13
CA ALA A 117 -7.08 -14.36 -10.09
C ALA A 117 -6.07 -15.45 -10.42
N ASN A 118 -5.27 -15.28 -11.47
CA ASN A 118 -4.22 -16.25 -11.80
C ASN A 118 -3.21 -16.42 -10.68
N TYR A 119 -2.88 -15.32 -9.99
CA TYR A 119 -1.91 -15.37 -8.90
C TYR A 119 -2.45 -16.15 -7.71
N ILE A 120 -3.69 -15.89 -7.27
CA ILE A 120 -4.28 -16.58 -6.12
C ILE A 120 -4.49 -18.06 -6.40
N ASP A 121 -4.83 -18.43 -7.64
CA ASP A 121 -4.99 -19.83 -8.06
C ASP A 121 -3.65 -20.59 -8.01
N VAL A 122 -2.57 -19.99 -8.52
CA VAL A 122 -1.23 -20.59 -8.45
C VAL A 122 -0.78 -20.74 -7.00
N VAL A 123 -0.97 -19.73 -6.16
CA VAL A 123 -0.63 -19.81 -4.73
C VAL A 123 -1.42 -20.91 -4.02
N ASN A 124 -2.72 -21.03 -4.30
CA ASN A 124 -3.59 -22.09 -3.79
C ASN A 124 -3.08 -23.48 -4.15
N GLU A 125 -2.79 -23.72 -5.44
CA GLU A 125 -2.29 -25.02 -5.91
C GLU A 125 -0.91 -25.37 -5.35
N VAL A 126 -0.01 -24.38 -5.27
CA VAL A 126 1.29 -24.56 -4.60
C VAL A 126 1.11 -24.92 -3.13
N ALA A 127 0.23 -24.24 -2.40
CA ALA A 127 -0.04 -24.52 -1.00
C ALA A 127 -0.60 -25.94 -0.81
N LYS A 128 -1.59 -26.36 -1.63
CA LYS A 128 -2.16 -27.70 -1.60
C LYS A 128 -1.06 -28.79 -1.77
N ARG A 129 -0.20 -28.63 -2.78
CA ARG A 129 0.85 -29.63 -3.10
C ARG A 129 2.02 -29.64 -2.10
N VAL A 130 2.42 -28.49 -1.59
CA VAL A 130 3.50 -28.39 -0.60
C VAL A 130 3.07 -28.95 0.76
N ARG A 131 1.81 -28.80 1.11
CA ARG A 131 1.24 -29.26 2.39
C ARG A 131 0.60 -30.65 2.31
N GLY A 132 0.44 -31.20 1.11
CA GLY A 132 -0.22 -32.51 0.91
C GLY A 132 -1.69 -32.49 1.33
N SER A 133 -2.41 -31.40 1.11
CA SER A 133 -3.81 -31.23 1.50
C SER A 133 -4.62 -30.68 0.34
N SER A 134 -5.79 -31.27 0.08
CA SER A 134 -6.74 -30.80 -0.94
C SER A 134 -7.59 -29.60 -0.51
N SER A 135 -7.54 -29.24 0.78
CA SER A 135 -8.28 -28.09 1.29
C SER A 135 -7.77 -26.78 0.63
N PRO A 136 -8.61 -25.74 0.47
CA PRO A 136 -8.19 -24.45 -0.04
C PRO A 136 -6.96 -23.94 0.71
N PHE A 137 -5.99 -23.39 -0.03
CA PHE A 137 -4.67 -22.96 0.51
C PHE A 137 -3.94 -24.04 1.32
N GLY A 138 -4.19 -25.35 1.01
CA GLY A 138 -3.61 -26.46 1.79
C GLY A 138 -3.99 -26.43 3.27
N GLY A 139 -5.17 -25.85 3.63
CA GLY A 139 -5.67 -25.70 4.98
C GLY A 139 -5.04 -24.52 5.76
N ILE A 140 -4.40 -23.57 5.08
CA ILE A 140 -4.01 -22.27 5.68
C ILE A 140 -5.27 -21.41 5.75
N GLN A 141 -5.55 -20.84 6.92
CA GLN A 141 -6.60 -19.84 7.10
C GLN A 141 -6.16 -18.52 6.44
N VAL A 142 -7.06 -17.91 5.64
CA VAL A 142 -6.77 -16.66 4.91
C VAL A 142 -7.58 -15.52 5.49
N ILE A 143 -6.90 -14.43 5.86
CA ILE A 143 -7.50 -13.19 6.32
C ILE A 143 -7.10 -12.10 5.34
N ALA A 144 -8.06 -11.60 4.58
CA ALA A 144 -7.84 -10.62 3.53
C ALA A 144 -8.44 -9.25 3.92
N SER A 145 -7.80 -8.17 3.50
CA SER A 145 -8.37 -6.82 3.59
C SER A 145 -8.20 -6.05 2.30
N GLY A 146 -9.18 -5.19 1.97
CA GLY A 146 -9.09 -4.36 0.76
C GLY A 146 -10.38 -3.62 0.40
N ASP A 147 -10.31 -2.93 -0.73
CA ASP A 147 -11.41 -2.21 -1.34
C ASP A 147 -11.41 -2.44 -2.86
N PHE A 148 -12.27 -3.32 -3.34
CA PHE A 148 -12.33 -3.70 -4.77
C PHE A 148 -12.78 -2.57 -5.70
N LEU A 149 -13.27 -1.45 -5.17
CA LEU A 149 -13.59 -0.25 -5.96
C LEU A 149 -12.40 0.72 -6.06
N GLN A 150 -11.25 0.38 -5.49
CA GLN A 150 -9.97 1.04 -5.76
C GLN A 150 -9.35 0.51 -7.05
N LEU A 151 -8.00 0.47 -7.14
CA LEU A 151 -7.34 0.01 -8.36
C LEU A 151 -7.49 -1.50 -8.54
N PRO A 152 -7.79 -1.94 -9.78
CA PRO A 152 -7.79 -3.37 -10.12
C PRO A 152 -6.37 -3.93 -10.22
N PRO A 153 -6.22 -5.27 -10.25
CA PRO A 153 -4.95 -5.90 -10.57
C PRO A 153 -4.47 -5.51 -11.98
N VAL A 154 -3.14 -5.44 -12.17
CA VAL A 154 -2.55 -5.11 -13.46
C VAL A 154 -2.42 -6.38 -14.31
N ASN A 155 -2.95 -6.35 -15.53
CA ASN A 155 -2.89 -7.46 -16.49
C ASN A 155 -3.46 -8.81 -15.98
N ASP A 156 -4.39 -8.77 -15.03
CA ASP A 156 -5.08 -9.94 -14.51
C ASP A 156 -6.54 -9.58 -14.17
N SER A 157 -7.41 -10.58 -14.01
CA SER A 157 -8.74 -10.41 -13.46
C SER A 157 -8.71 -10.32 -11.93
N PHE A 158 -9.81 -9.88 -11.31
CA PHE A 158 -9.86 -9.78 -9.85
C PHE A 158 -9.76 -11.15 -9.18
N CYS A 159 -9.12 -11.24 -8.03
CA CYS A 159 -9.01 -12.47 -7.26
C CYS A 159 -10.37 -13.10 -6.89
N PHE A 160 -11.43 -12.32 -6.78
CA PHE A 160 -12.78 -12.84 -6.53
C PHE A 160 -13.41 -13.53 -7.76
N GLU A 161 -12.82 -13.44 -8.94
CA GLU A 161 -13.22 -14.18 -10.14
C GLU A 161 -12.58 -15.59 -10.20
N SER A 162 -11.62 -15.85 -9.31
CA SER A 162 -10.97 -17.14 -9.17
C SER A 162 -11.87 -18.17 -8.50
N PRO A 163 -11.90 -19.44 -8.96
CA PRO A 163 -12.57 -20.53 -8.26
C PRO A 163 -12.08 -20.72 -6.82
N CYS A 164 -10.79 -20.49 -6.56
CA CYS A 164 -10.20 -20.55 -5.23
C CYS A 164 -10.86 -19.57 -4.26
N TRP A 165 -11.26 -18.39 -4.72
CA TRP A 165 -11.94 -17.41 -3.88
C TRP A 165 -13.27 -17.92 -3.35
N GLU A 166 -14.05 -18.57 -4.17
CA GLU A 166 -15.32 -19.20 -3.76
C GLU A 166 -15.09 -20.35 -2.77
N GLU A 167 -14.07 -21.18 -3.02
CA GLU A 167 -13.69 -22.29 -2.14
C GLU A 167 -13.31 -21.82 -0.73
N LEU A 168 -12.69 -20.64 -0.59
CA LEU A 168 -12.30 -20.04 0.69
C LEU A 168 -13.50 -19.67 1.57
N ARG A 169 -14.70 -19.48 1.04
CA ARG A 169 -15.94 -19.19 1.78
C ARG A 169 -15.78 -18.08 2.81
N PHE A 170 -15.25 -16.95 2.40
CA PHE A 170 -14.98 -15.82 3.28
C PHE A 170 -16.22 -15.37 4.07
N LYS A 171 -16.07 -15.19 5.38
CA LYS A 171 -16.99 -14.41 6.19
C LYS A 171 -16.62 -12.92 6.01
N ASN A 172 -17.57 -12.13 5.54
CA ASN A 172 -17.33 -10.76 5.12
C ASN A 172 -17.66 -9.78 6.25
N TYR A 173 -16.75 -8.85 6.50
CA TYR A 173 -16.89 -7.76 7.45
C TYR A 173 -16.66 -6.44 6.74
N VAL A 174 -17.56 -5.46 6.96
CA VAL A 174 -17.51 -4.17 6.28
C VAL A 174 -17.32 -3.05 7.29
N LEU A 175 -16.21 -2.30 7.12
CA LEU A 175 -15.93 -1.09 7.88
C LEU A 175 -16.55 0.11 7.13
N THR A 176 -17.46 0.83 7.76
CA THR A 176 -18.19 1.95 7.11
C THR A 176 -17.66 3.32 7.51
N LYS A 177 -17.04 3.46 8.69
CA LYS A 177 -16.50 4.73 9.18
C LYS A 177 -15.08 4.98 8.66
N ALA A 178 -14.87 6.12 8.02
CA ALA A 178 -13.53 6.60 7.65
C ALA A 178 -12.96 7.48 8.78
N TYR A 179 -11.66 7.29 9.07
CA TYR A 179 -10.91 8.06 10.07
C TYR A 179 -9.91 9.03 9.46
N ARG A 180 -9.62 8.84 8.17
CA ARG A 180 -8.63 9.66 7.44
C ARG A 180 -9.11 11.10 7.23
N PHE A 181 -10.41 11.28 7.02
CA PHE A 181 -10.99 12.53 6.56
C PHE A 181 -11.60 13.28 7.74
N THR A 182 -11.21 14.53 7.90
CA THR A 182 -11.67 15.38 9.01
C THR A 182 -13.06 16.01 8.76
N GLU A 183 -13.44 16.13 7.48
CA GLU A 183 -14.67 16.77 7.05
C GLU A 183 -15.69 15.73 6.58
N GLN A 184 -16.87 15.69 7.22
CA GLN A 184 -17.95 14.78 6.83
C GLN A 184 -18.36 14.99 5.38
N LYS A 185 -18.47 16.25 4.93
CA LYS A 185 -18.81 16.60 3.54
C LYS A 185 -17.84 15.97 2.54
N TRP A 186 -16.52 16.02 2.82
CA TRP A 186 -15.51 15.41 1.95
C TRP A 186 -15.64 13.88 1.93
N ASN A 187 -15.85 13.28 3.09
CA ASN A 187 -16.08 11.84 3.20
C ASN A 187 -17.30 11.39 2.37
N ASP A 188 -18.41 12.14 2.43
CA ASP A 188 -19.63 11.82 1.69
C ASP A 188 -19.43 11.93 0.17
N ILE A 189 -18.71 12.96 -0.30
CA ILE A 189 -18.33 13.11 -1.71
C ILE A 189 -17.51 11.91 -2.16
N LEU A 190 -16.50 11.51 -1.37
CA LEU A 190 -15.64 10.36 -1.70
C LEU A 190 -16.41 9.04 -1.74
N GLN A 191 -17.38 8.84 -0.84
CA GLN A 191 -18.22 7.64 -0.88
C GLN A 191 -19.09 7.59 -2.13
N ARG A 192 -19.65 8.73 -2.57
CA ARG A 192 -20.41 8.80 -3.83
C ARG A 192 -19.50 8.67 -5.06
N ALA A 193 -18.32 9.27 -5.04
CA ALA A 193 -17.31 9.10 -6.09
C ALA A 193 -16.89 7.62 -6.26
N ARG A 194 -16.71 6.91 -5.15
CA ARG A 194 -16.35 5.49 -5.11
C ARG A 194 -17.30 4.61 -5.92
N VAL A 195 -18.58 4.90 -5.87
CA VAL A 195 -19.64 4.15 -6.58
C VAL A 195 -20.13 4.85 -7.85
N GLY A 196 -19.50 5.96 -8.26
CA GLY A 196 -19.87 6.71 -9.47
C GLY A 196 -21.22 7.44 -9.38
N LYS A 197 -21.68 7.81 -8.18
CA LYS A 197 -22.98 8.44 -7.92
C LYS A 197 -22.84 9.87 -7.37
N LEU A 198 -21.90 10.64 -7.91
CA LEU A 198 -21.75 12.06 -7.56
C LEU A 198 -23.01 12.86 -7.93
N THR A 199 -23.46 13.71 -7.02
CA THR A 199 -24.60 14.63 -7.23
C THR A 199 -24.14 15.88 -7.99
N LYS A 200 -25.10 16.74 -8.38
CA LYS A 200 -24.78 18.03 -8.99
C LYS A 200 -24.05 18.94 -8.00
N GLU A 201 -24.48 18.91 -6.75
CA GLU A 201 -23.88 19.68 -5.64
C GLU A 201 -22.43 19.22 -5.38
N ASP A 202 -22.16 17.92 -5.43
CA ASP A 202 -20.80 17.40 -5.32
C ASP A 202 -19.91 17.93 -6.45
N MET A 203 -20.44 17.90 -7.67
CA MET A 203 -19.71 18.41 -8.84
C MET A 203 -19.45 19.91 -8.77
N GLU A 204 -20.36 20.70 -8.20
CA GLU A 204 -20.13 22.13 -7.96
C GLU A 204 -19.01 22.37 -6.94
N VAL A 205 -19.01 21.61 -5.83
CA VAL A 205 -17.93 21.65 -4.83
C VAL A 205 -16.58 21.30 -5.46
N LEU A 206 -16.53 20.21 -6.22
CA LEU A 206 -15.31 19.77 -6.90
C LEU A 206 -14.83 20.76 -7.97
N LYS A 207 -15.75 21.36 -8.74
CA LYS A 207 -15.41 22.41 -9.69
C LYS A 207 -14.83 23.64 -9.01
N GLY A 208 -15.25 23.97 -7.79
CA GLY A 208 -14.67 25.03 -6.97
C GLY A 208 -13.20 24.79 -6.60
N CYS A 209 -12.72 23.55 -6.69
CA CYS A 209 -11.32 23.20 -6.47
C CYS A 209 -10.46 23.32 -7.74
N VAL A 210 -11.07 23.59 -8.91
CA VAL A 210 -10.35 23.81 -10.17
C VAL A 210 -9.74 25.22 -10.14
N ASN A 211 -8.47 25.33 -10.54
CA ASN A 211 -7.70 26.59 -10.53
C ASN A 211 -7.64 27.30 -9.16
N LYS A 212 -7.87 26.58 -8.07
CA LYS A 212 -7.69 27.09 -6.72
C LYS A 212 -6.23 27.49 -6.52
N LYS A 213 -5.99 28.67 -5.92
CA LYS A 213 -4.63 29.16 -5.64
C LYS A 213 -4.09 28.52 -4.37
N ASN A 214 -2.83 28.09 -4.42
CA ASN A 214 -2.07 27.70 -3.23
C ASN A 214 -1.32 28.91 -2.68
N ASN A 215 -1.49 29.18 -1.39
CA ASN A 215 -0.83 30.29 -0.70
C ASN A 215 0.33 29.81 0.21
N SER A 216 0.72 28.53 0.11
CA SER A 216 1.81 27.94 0.91
C SER A 216 3.10 27.87 0.08
N ASP A 217 4.25 27.95 0.73
CA ASP A 217 5.57 27.72 0.13
C ASP A 217 5.72 26.27 -0.34
N ILE A 218 5.06 25.32 0.35
CA ILE A 218 5.03 23.92 -0.06
C ILE A 218 3.95 23.75 -1.12
N GLN A 219 4.38 23.48 -2.35
CA GLN A 219 3.45 23.27 -3.48
C GLN A 219 2.70 21.95 -3.35
N PRO A 220 1.42 21.89 -3.78
CA PRO A 220 0.69 20.64 -3.82
C PRO A 220 1.40 19.61 -4.73
N THR A 221 1.44 18.34 -4.32
CA THR A 221 1.97 17.27 -5.17
C THR A 221 1.00 16.96 -6.31
N VAL A 222 1.47 16.95 -7.56
CA VAL A 222 0.67 16.56 -8.71
C VAL A 222 0.55 15.04 -8.75
N ILE A 223 -0.69 14.52 -8.84
CA ILE A 223 -0.97 13.10 -8.91
C ILE A 223 -1.30 12.73 -10.36
N TYR A 224 -0.37 12.06 -11.02
CA TYR A 224 -0.52 11.59 -12.39
C TYR A 224 -0.89 10.12 -12.47
N SER A 225 -1.47 9.75 -13.60
CA SER A 225 -1.79 8.37 -13.94
C SER A 225 -0.59 7.60 -14.49
N LEU A 226 0.32 8.25 -15.19
CA LEU A 226 1.46 7.67 -15.87
C LEU A 226 2.78 8.04 -15.17
N ARG A 227 3.70 7.07 -15.10
CA ARG A 227 5.01 7.25 -14.47
C ARG A 227 5.88 8.27 -15.24
N ARG A 228 5.81 8.25 -16.57
CA ARG A 228 6.58 9.16 -17.40
C ARG A 228 6.29 10.63 -17.05
N ASP A 229 5.02 11.00 -16.93
CA ASP A 229 4.62 12.37 -16.63
C ASP A 229 5.13 12.83 -15.25
N VAL A 230 5.26 11.87 -14.32
CA VAL A 230 5.83 12.11 -12.97
C VAL A 230 7.32 12.34 -13.04
N ASP A 231 8.04 11.50 -13.79
CA ASP A 231 9.50 11.58 -13.89
C ASP A 231 9.88 12.90 -14.59
N ASP A 232 9.21 13.24 -15.70
CA ASP A 232 9.41 14.47 -16.47
C ASP A 232 9.17 15.72 -15.61
N LEU A 233 8.06 15.79 -14.85
CA LEU A 233 7.74 16.95 -14.01
C LEU A 233 8.72 17.10 -12.85
N ASN A 234 9.08 16.01 -12.20
CA ASN A 234 10.05 16.07 -11.09
C ASN A 234 11.43 16.51 -11.58
N GLU A 235 11.87 16.06 -12.78
CA GLU A 235 13.13 16.46 -13.38
C GLU A 235 13.14 17.94 -13.73
N VAL A 236 12.13 18.42 -14.45
CA VAL A 236 11.98 19.86 -14.79
C VAL A 236 11.98 20.74 -13.54
N ALA A 237 11.19 20.38 -12.52
CA ALA A 237 11.10 21.15 -11.31
C ALA A 237 12.42 21.18 -10.51
N LEU A 238 13.21 20.12 -10.57
CA LEU A 238 14.55 20.12 -9.97
C LEU A 238 15.54 20.93 -10.81
N ASP A 239 15.46 20.89 -12.13
CA ASP A 239 16.35 21.65 -13.02
C ASP A 239 16.14 23.15 -12.89
N ASP A 240 14.91 23.61 -12.65
CA ASP A 240 14.57 25.03 -12.43
C ASP A 240 15.22 25.63 -11.17
N LEU A 241 15.67 24.79 -10.24
CA LEU A 241 16.37 25.26 -9.05
C LEU A 241 17.83 25.62 -9.36
N SER A 242 18.29 26.79 -8.89
CA SER A 242 19.65 27.31 -9.14
C SER A 242 20.76 26.58 -8.39
N SER A 243 20.43 25.81 -7.35
CA SER A 243 21.40 25.07 -6.53
C SER A 243 21.95 23.84 -7.30
N GLU A 244 23.13 23.36 -6.90
CA GLU A 244 23.74 22.18 -7.48
C GLU A 244 23.06 20.89 -7.04
N PHE A 245 23.13 19.85 -7.91
CA PHE A 245 22.66 18.50 -7.56
C PHE A 245 23.54 17.85 -6.50
N ILE A 246 22.90 17.33 -5.49
CA ILE A 246 23.51 16.45 -4.50
C ILE A 246 23.01 15.04 -4.75
N THR A 247 23.94 14.11 -4.89
CA THR A 247 23.62 12.71 -5.17
C THR A 247 23.79 11.87 -3.92
N PHE A 248 22.72 11.19 -3.53
CA PHE A 248 22.72 10.19 -2.46
C PHE A 248 22.75 8.80 -3.10
N ILE A 249 23.65 7.96 -2.63
CA ILE A 249 23.82 6.58 -3.11
C ILE A 249 23.50 5.65 -1.94
N ALA A 250 22.60 4.70 -2.19
CA ALA A 250 22.20 3.71 -1.20
C ALA A 250 23.33 2.71 -0.91
N GLU A 251 23.40 2.29 0.33
CA GLU A 251 24.12 1.10 0.73
C GLU A 251 23.13 -0.06 0.85
N ASP A 252 23.29 -1.07 -0.02
CA ASP A 252 22.48 -2.28 -0.02
C ASP A 252 23.24 -3.43 0.62
N THR A 253 22.70 -3.99 1.70
CA THR A 253 23.34 -5.04 2.50
C THR A 253 22.41 -6.21 2.76
N LEU A 254 23.01 -7.37 3.05
CA LEU A 254 22.33 -8.56 3.56
C LEU A 254 22.67 -8.75 5.02
N GLY A 255 21.70 -9.22 5.79
CA GLY A 255 21.90 -9.50 7.20
C GLY A 255 21.00 -10.62 7.72
N GLU A 256 21.23 -10.99 8.96
CA GLU A 256 20.39 -11.89 9.73
C GLU A 256 19.71 -11.14 10.87
N GLU A 257 18.47 -11.52 11.18
CA GLU A 257 17.74 -10.91 12.28
C GLU A 257 18.30 -11.38 13.62
N GLU A 258 18.64 -10.45 14.48
CA GLU A 258 18.97 -10.74 15.87
C GLU A 258 17.71 -10.90 16.71
N LYS A 259 17.85 -11.55 17.89
CA LYS A 259 16.74 -11.71 18.86
C LYS A 259 16.14 -10.39 19.34
N THR A 260 16.85 -9.28 19.16
CA THR A 260 16.46 -7.92 19.50
C THR A 260 15.63 -7.23 18.40
N GLY A 261 15.43 -7.89 17.24
CA GLY A 261 14.78 -7.30 16.05
C GLY A 261 15.69 -6.39 15.22
N SER A 262 16.97 -6.21 15.63
CA SER A 262 18.00 -5.60 14.78
C SER A 262 18.47 -6.59 13.71
N VAL A 263 19.05 -6.08 12.64
CA VAL A 263 19.65 -6.92 11.59
C VAL A 263 21.16 -6.78 11.67
N ASN A 264 21.83 -7.90 11.93
CA ASN A 264 23.28 -7.97 11.85
C ASN A 264 23.69 -8.06 10.37
N ILE A 265 24.41 -7.04 9.88
CA ILE A 265 24.87 -6.97 8.48
C ILE A 265 25.98 -7.98 8.28
N ILE A 266 25.83 -8.86 7.29
CA ILE A 266 26.82 -9.90 6.95
C ILE A 266 27.68 -9.45 5.77
N ARG A 267 27.08 -8.89 4.72
CA ARG A 267 27.79 -8.48 3.49
C ARG A 267 26.97 -7.52 2.64
N HIS A 268 27.61 -6.90 1.66
CA HIS A 268 26.92 -6.12 0.63
C HIS A 268 26.12 -7.03 -0.32
N CYS A 269 25.03 -6.48 -0.84
CA CYS A 269 24.23 -7.14 -1.86
C CYS A 269 24.98 -7.21 -3.20
N SER A 270 24.79 -8.29 -3.95
CA SER A 270 25.10 -8.32 -5.38
C SER A 270 24.09 -7.49 -6.16
N GLU A 271 24.40 -7.19 -7.44
CA GLU A 271 23.51 -6.44 -8.33
C GLU A 271 22.12 -7.10 -8.49
N GLU A 272 22.09 -8.45 -8.58
CA GLU A 272 20.83 -9.21 -8.65
C GLU A 272 20.04 -9.13 -7.34
N GLN A 273 20.71 -9.15 -6.21
CA GLN A 273 20.10 -9.02 -4.90
C GLN A 273 19.52 -7.62 -4.67
N SER A 274 20.21 -6.58 -5.10
CA SER A 274 19.72 -5.21 -5.03
C SER A 274 18.45 -4.98 -5.86
N LYS A 275 18.22 -5.74 -6.95
CA LYS A 275 16.96 -5.71 -7.71
C LYS A 275 15.74 -6.10 -6.89
N VAL A 276 15.92 -6.93 -5.85
CA VAL A 276 14.83 -7.27 -4.91
C VAL A 276 14.39 -6.03 -4.15
N LEU A 277 15.34 -5.23 -3.67
CA LEU A 277 15.06 -3.94 -3.03
C LEU A 277 14.43 -2.93 -4.00
N ASP A 278 14.94 -2.85 -5.24
CA ASP A 278 14.40 -1.96 -6.29
C ASP A 278 12.93 -2.27 -6.62
N SER A 279 12.55 -3.55 -6.60
CA SER A 279 11.18 -3.97 -6.90
C SER A 279 10.21 -3.80 -5.72
N THR A 280 10.73 -3.73 -4.51
CA THR A 280 9.93 -3.72 -3.28
C THR A 280 9.81 -2.32 -2.68
N LEU A 281 10.92 -1.57 -2.66
CA LEU A 281 10.98 -0.25 -2.05
C LEU A 281 10.55 0.85 -3.03
N ASN A 282 9.92 1.88 -2.49
CA ASN A 282 9.56 3.09 -3.27
C ASN A 282 10.69 4.13 -3.30
N ILE A 283 11.93 3.67 -3.09
CA ILE A 283 13.10 4.53 -3.09
C ILE A 283 14.24 3.86 -3.88
N GLY A 284 14.80 4.59 -4.84
CA GLY A 284 15.86 4.09 -5.71
C GLY A 284 17.22 4.01 -5.01
N ARG A 285 18.16 3.30 -5.64
CA ARG A 285 19.57 3.24 -5.19
C ARG A 285 20.31 4.56 -5.33
N LYS A 286 19.87 5.42 -6.22
CA LYS A 286 20.46 6.73 -6.47
C LYS A 286 19.37 7.78 -6.47
N ILE A 287 19.53 8.80 -5.64
CA ILE A 287 18.61 9.93 -5.52
C ILE A 287 19.41 11.20 -5.78
N LYS A 288 18.87 12.05 -6.64
CA LYS A 288 19.41 13.38 -6.88
C LYS A 288 18.45 14.41 -6.29
N LEU A 289 18.94 15.27 -5.43
CA LEU A 289 18.17 16.34 -4.81
C LEU A 289 18.95 17.67 -4.91
N LYS A 290 18.25 18.77 -4.69
CA LYS A 290 18.83 20.13 -4.62
C LYS A 290 18.33 20.83 -3.34
N VAL A 291 19.10 21.76 -2.83
CA VAL A 291 18.60 22.72 -1.82
C VAL A 291 17.47 23.54 -2.45
N GLY A 292 16.38 23.73 -1.72
CA GLY A 292 15.15 24.31 -2.24
C GLY A 292 14.18 23.29 -2.86
N ALA A 293 14.60 22.02 -3.04
CA ALA A 293 13.72 21.00 -3.60
C ALA A 293 12.59 20.62 -2.65
N GLN A 294 11.40 20.48 -3.21
CA GLN A 294 10.27 19.89 -2.51
C GLN A 294 10.43 18.38 -2.47
N VAL A 295 10.36 17.83 -1.26
CA VAL A 295 10.57 16.40 -0.99
C VAL A 295 9.44 15.79 -0.16
N MET A 296 9.36 14.47 -0.22
CA MET A 296 8.44 13.67 0.57
C MET A 296 9.21 12.59 1.33
N LEU A 297 8.88 12.39 2.60
CA LEU A 297 9.32 11.24 3.37
C LEU A 297 8.70 9.95 2.81
N VAL A 298 9.52 8.92 2.71
CA VAL A 298 9.07 7.57 2.33
C VAL A 298 9.22 6.55 3.46
N ALA A 299 9.39 7.05 4.68
CA ALA A 299 9.45 6.26 5.92
C ALA A 299 8.69 6.98 7.05
N ASN A 300 8.28 6.22 8.07
CA ASN A 300 7.77 6.78 9.31
C ASN A 300 8.96 6.98 10.27
N LEU A 301 9.33 8.22 10.52
CA LEU A 301 10.46 8.56 11.40
C LEU A 301 9.98 8.86 12.82
N ASP A 302 8.98 9.74 12.95
CA ASP A 302 8.38 10.12 14.23
C ASP A 302 6.90 10.46 14.04
N VAL A 303 6.04 9.55 14.52
CA VAL A 303 4.58 9.69 14.39
C VAL A 303 4.04 10.83 15.26
N ALA A 304 4.64 11.07 16.43
CA ALA A 304 4.19 12.12 17.34
C ALA A 304 4.46 13.51 16.78
N MET A 305 5.60 13.68 16.09
CA MET A 305 5.94 14.91 15.37
C MET A 305 5.24 15.03 14.00
N GLY A 306 4.53 14.01 13.55
CA GLY A 306 3.92 13.98 12.23
C GLY A 306 4.89 13.70 11.07
N LEU A 307 6.11 13.23 11.37
CA LEU A 307 7.11 12.82 10.38
C LEU A 307 6.83 11.37 9.91
N VAL A 308 5.84 11.25 9.07
CA VAL A 308 5.35 9.95 8.57
C VAL A 308 5.52 9.84 7.06
N ASN A 309 5.41 8.63 6.55
CA ASN A 309 5.40 8.38 5.11
C ASN A 309 4.32 9.21 4.41
N GLY A 310 4.73 10.04 3.45
CA GLY A 310 3.88 11.02 2.78
C GLY A 310 4.04 12.45 3.31
N SER A 311 4.75 12.69 4.43
CA SER A 311 5.02 14.03 4.93
C SER A 311 5.93 14.78 3.96
N ARG A 312 5.55 16.03 3.64
CA ARG A 312 6.23 16.85 2.64
C ARG A 312 6.92 18.04 3.27
N GLY A 313 8.04 18.42 2.68
CA GLY A 313 8.80 19.57 3.10
C GLY A 313 9.69 20.11 1.99
N VAL A 314 10.45 21.14 2.30
CA VAL A 314 11.44 21.76 1.39
C VAL A 314 12.82 21.61 2.00
N ILE A 315 13.81 21.20 1.23
CA ILE A 315 15.20 21.11 1.67
C ILE A 315 15.75 22.53 1.86
N THR A 316 16.14 22.85 3.08
CA THR A 316 16.76 24.15 3.41
C THR A 316 18.28 24.08 3.41
N LYS A 317 18.85 22.92 3.76
CA LYS A 317 20.30 22.70 3.82
C LYS A 317 20.64 21.23 3.67
N VAL A 318 21.83 20.94 3.16
CA VAL A 318 22.43 19.61 3.20
C VAL A 318 23.74 19.68 3.97
N GLU A 319 23.89 18.83 4.95
CA GLU A 319 25.10 18.61 5.75
C GLU A 319 25.70 17.23 5.40
N ALA A 320 26.90 16.92 5.87
CA ALA A 320 27.64 15.72 5.45
C ALA A 320 26.79 14.43 5.55
N ASP A 321 26.06 14.25 6.66
CA ASP A 321 25.29 13.05 6.96
C ASP A 321 23.78 13.27 7.04
N ASN A 322 23.30 14.53 6.91
CA ASN A 322 21.90 14.88 7.12
C ASN A 322 21.37 15.85 6.07
N VAL A 323 20.10 15.73 5.77
CA VAL A 323 19.35 16.70 4.96
C VAL A 323 18.40 17.46 5.88
N ILE A 324 18.57 18.75 6.00
CA ILE A 324 17.67 19.60 6.79
C ILE A 324 16.44 19.91 5.94
N VAL A 325 15.28 19.52 6.41
CA VAL A 325 14.01 19.70 5.70
C VAL A 325 13.06 20.53 6.57
N LYS A 326 12.49 21.55 5.99
CA LYS A 326 11.44 22.37 6.57
C LYS A 326 10.10 21.72 6.26
N PHE A 327 9.44 21.16 7.27
CA PHE A 327 8.13 20.51 7.18
C PHE A 327 7.01 21.47 7.61
N LYS A 328 5.82 21.22 7.05
CA LYS A 328 4.60 21.86 7.50
C LYS A 328 3.95 21.00 8.59
N GLY A 329 4.00 21.42 9.84
CA GLY A 329 3.27 20.82 10.94
C GLY A 329 1.78 21.23 10.95
N LYS A 330 1.05 20.79 11.97
CA LYS A 330 -0.39 21.14 12.13
C LYS A 330 -0.58 22.63 12.42
N GLU A 331 0.28 23.21 13.23
CA GLU A 331 0.14 24.61 13.71
C GLU A 331 1.26 25.52 13.26
N TYR A 332 2.47 24.98 13.01
CA TYR A 332 3.65 25.77 12.61
C TYR A 332 4.57 24.96 11.69
N GLU A 333 5.42 25.68 10.96
CA GLU A 333 6.50 25.06 10.18
C GLU A 333 7.72 24.82 11.09
N PHE A 334 8.43 23.72 10.88
CA PHE A 334 9.63 23.38 11.64
C PHE A 334 10.68 22.72 10.77
N GLU A 335 11.94 22.94 11.10
CA GLU A 335 13.07 22.26 10.47
C GLU A 335 13.43 20.99 11.23
N HIS A 336 13.74 19.92 10.50
CA HIS A 336 14.18 18.65 11.08
C HIS A 336 15.29 18.03 10.25
N PRO A 337 16.38 17.53 10.89
CA PRO A 337 17.44 16.80 10.20
C PRO A 337 16.98 15.40 9.86
N ILE A 338 17.11 15.04 8.59
CA ILE A 338 16.76 13.71 8.06
C ILE A 338 18.06 12.97 7.79
N SER A 339 18.32 11.94 8.59
CA SER A 339 19.45 11.02 8.45
C SER A 339 19.13 9.85 7.53
N PRO A 340 20.14 9.11 7.01
CA PRO A 340 19.92 7.86 6.31
C PRO A 340 19.09 6.88 7.15
N TYR A 341 18.15 6.22 6.50
CA TYR A 341 17.21 5.27 7.11
C TYR A 341 17.42 3.88 6.52
N ALA A 342 17.41 2.87 7.37
CA ALA A 342 17.58 1.47 6.98
C ALA A 342 16.22 0.83 6.65
N PHE A 343 15.92 0.71 5.37
CA PHE A 343 14.73 0.01 4.86
C PHE A 343 14.99 -1.49 4.87
N LYS A 344 14.31 -2.20 5.75
CA LYS A 344 14.44 -3.66 5.90
C LYS A 344 13.33 -4.39 5.17
N ILE A 345 13.68 -5.42 4.41
CA ILE A 345 12.75 -6.38 3.84
C ILE A 345 13.22 -7.80 4.06
N GLU A 346 12.31 -8.70 4.39
CA GLU A 346 12.58 -10.14 4.40
C GLU A 346 12.28 -10.72 3.01
N HIS A 347 13.24 -11.37 2.40
CA HIS A 347 13.05 -12.08 1.15
C HIS A 347 13.73 -13.44 1.18
N GLN A 348 12.97 -14.52 0.99
CA GLN A 348 13.43 -15.90 0.99
C GLN A 348 14.19 -16.34 2.27
N GLY A 349 13.88 -15.71 3.42
CA GLY A 349 14.49 -16.01 4.72
C GLY A 349 15.78 -15.28 4.99
N GLU A 350 16.18 -14.34 4.12
CA GLU A 350 17.29 -13.41 4.34
C GLU A 350 16.72 -11.98 4.51
N TYR A 351 17.40 -11.15 5.29
CA TYR A 351 17.08 -9.75 5.44
C TYR A 351 17.90 -8.90 4.48
N TYR A 352 17.22 -8.16 3.63
CA TYR A 352 17.80 -7.19 2.72
C TYR A 352 17.59 -5.80 3.30
N VAL A 353 18.65 -5.02 3.38
CA VAL A 353 18.62 -3.68 3.97
C VAL A 353 19.17 -2.68 2.97
N ARG A 354 18.38 -1.64 2.67
CA ARG A 354 18.82 -0.45 1.94
C ARG A 354 18.94 0.72 2.89
N THR A 355 20.14 1.27 3.02
CA THR A 355 20.37 2.48 3.83
C THR A 355 20.56 3.66 2.91
N ILE A 356 19.65 4.64 2.99
CA ILE A 356 19.67 5.88 2.20
C ILE A 356 18.80 6.93 2.91
N VAL A 357 19.03 8.21 2.60
CA VAL A 357 18.14 9.29 3.05
C VAL A 357 16.72 9.03 2.55
N PRO A 358 15.69 8.94 3.44
CA PRO A 358 14.33 8.51 3.07
C PRO A 358 13.51 9.63 2.42
N LEU A 359 14.07 10.31 1.44
CA LEU A 359 13.48 11.46 0.74
C LEU A 359 13.41 11.21 -0.76
N ILE A 360 12.29 11.53 -1.37
CA ILE A 360 12.13 11.55 -2.83
C ILE A 360 11.59 12.91 -3.27
N PRO A 361 11.84 13.35 -4.54
CA PRO A 361 11.17 14.52 -5.09
C PRO A 361 9.66 14.39 -4.98
N ALA A 362 8.98 15.48 -4.62
CA ALA A 362 7.56 15.49 -4.29
C ALA A 362 6.73 16.49 -5.10
N TYR A 363 7.21 16.89 -6.27
CA TYR A 363 6.43 17.72 -7.19
C TYR A 363 5.34 16.90 -7.86
N ALA A 364 5.65 15.66 -8.25
CA ALA A 364 4.65 14.73 -8.77
C ALA A 364 4.82 13.30 -8.23
N SER A 365 3.71 12.53 -8.26
CA SER A 365 3.69 11.09 -7.95
C SER A 365 2.60 10.37 -8.75
N THR A 366 2.71 9.05 -8.90
CA THR A 366 1.65 8.27 -9.56
C THR A 366 0.52 7.89 -8.60
N VAL A 367 -0.71 7.74 -9.12
CA VAL A 367 -1.87 7.24 -8.35
C VAL A 367 -1.54 5.90 -7.67
N HIS A 368 -0.82 5.01 -8.37
CA HIS A 368 -0.43 3.69 -7.82
C HIS A 368 0.52 3.81 -6.63
N LYS A 369 1.56 4.66 -6.73
CA LYS A 369 2.51 4.90 -5.64
C LYS A 369 1.86 5.61 -4.45
N MET A 370 0.80 6.40 -4.71
CA MET A 370 0.05 7.10 -3.68
C MET A 370 -0.99 6.22 -3.00
N GLN A 371 -1.25 4.99 -3.49
CA GLN A 371 -2.19 4.08 -2.84
C GLN A 371 -1.69 3.72 -1.43
N GLY A 372 -2.57 3.75 -0.44
CA GLY A 372 -2.21 3.59 0.98
C GLY A 372 -1.69 4.86 1.66
N LEU A 373 -1.13 5.83 0.92
CA LEU A 373 -0.65 7.10 1.48
C LEU A 373 -1.77 8.12 1.68
N THR A 374 -1.47 9.14 2.48
CA THR A 374 -2.32 10.31 2.68
C THR A 374 -1.47 11.56 2.55
N ILE A 375 -1.96 12.56 1.82
CA ILE A 375 -1.30 13.85 1.69
C ILE A 375 -2.25 14.97 2.13
N ASP A 376 -1.67 16.02 2.68
CA ASP A 376 -2.46 17.18 3.13
C ASP A 376 -2.91 18.02 1.93
N CYS A 377 -2.14 18.02 0.82
CA CYS A 377 -2.38 18.91 -0.31
C CYS A 377 -1.91 18.23 -1.62
N GLY A 378 -2.79 18.18 -2.62
CA GLY A 378 -2.51 17.53 -3.91
C GLY A 378 -3.28 18.14 -5.07
N ILE A 379 -2.63 18.18 -6.26
CA ILE A 379 -3.24 18.53 -7.54
C ILE A 379 -3.61 17.24 -8.26
N ILE A 380 -4.86 17.11 -8.66
CA ILE A 380 -5.37 15.91 -9.31
C ILE A 380 -6.04 16.27 -10.63
N ASN A 381 -5.72 15.52 -11.68
CA ASN A 381 -6.46 15.60 -12.94
C ASN A 381 -7.48 14.45 -12.99
N CYS A 382 -8.76 14.79 -12.79
CA CYS A 382 -9.90 13.89 -12.93
C CYS A 382 -10.60 14.04 -14.28
N GLY A 383 -9.84 14.40 -15.32
CA GLY A 383 -10.31 14.57 -16.71
C GLY A 383 -9.71 13.53 -17.64
N SER A 384 -9.05 14.02 -18.69
CA SER A 384 -8.52 13.18 -19.78
C SER A 384 -7.48 12.16 -19.35
N SER A 385 -6.72 12.43 -18.28
CA SER A 385 -5.67 11.52 -17.76
C SER A 385 -6.23 10.25 -17.12
N ILE A 386 -7.50 10.20 -16.72
CA ILE A 386 -8.14 9.01 -16.13
C ILE A 386 -8.48 8.01 -17.23
N PHE A 387 -7.88 6.83 -17.17
CA PHE A 387 -8.07 5.74 -18.14
C PHE A 387 -8.54 4.42 -17.51
N SER A 388 -8.53 4.29 -16.19
CA SER A 388 -8.93 3.07 -15.47
C SER A 388 -10.05 3.33 -14.45
N PRO A 389 -11.01 2.39 -14.31
CA PRO A 389 -12.04 2.49 -13.29
C PRO A 389 -11.43 2.57 -11.88
N GLY A 390 -12.05 3.33 -10.99
CA GLY A 390 -11.58 3.52 -9.61
C GLY A 390 -10.42 4.50 -9.45
N GLN A 391 -9.68 4.80 -10.53
CA GLN A 391 -8.46 5.61 -10.49
C GLN A 391 -8.72 7.03 -9.96
N ALA A 392 -9.79 7.70 -10.42
CA ALA A 392 -10.17 9.01 -9.91
C ALA A 392 -10.50 8.97 -8.41
N TYR A 393 -11.28 7.97 -7.97
CA TYR A 393 -11.57 7.77 -6.55
C TYR A 393 -10.30 7.57 -5.72
N VAL A 394 -9.38 6.73 -6.19
CA VAL A 394 -8.11 6.50 -5.48
C VAL A 394 -7.34 7.81 -5.36
N ALA A 395 -7.18 8.57 -6.44
CA ALA A 395 -6.47 9.85 -6.43
C ALA A 395 -7.12 10.85 -5.45
N LEU A 396 -8.43 11.07 -5.56
CA LEU A 396 -9.18 11.96 -4.67
C LEU A 396 -9.05 11.55 -3.20
N SER A 397 -9.14 10.26 -2.91
CA SER A 397 -9.05 9.73 -1.55
C SER A 397 -7.63 9.80 -0.94
N ARG A 398 -6.63 10.28 -1.66
CA ARG A 398 -5.30 10.56 -1.11
C ARG A 398 -5.28 11.84 -0.30
N VAL A 399 -6.08 12.83 -0.67
CA VAL A 399 -6.11 14.14 -0.03
C VAL A 399 -7.03 14.12 1.19
N ARG A 400 -6.54 14.65 2.32
CA ARG A 400 -7.20 14.58 3.63
C ARG A 400 -8.48 15.43 3.72
N SER A 401 -8.50 16.60 3.05
CA SER A 401 -9.57 17.60 3.16
C SER A 401 -9.84 18.30 1.82
N LEU A 402 -11.00 18.94 1.69
CA LEU A 402 -11.31 19.79 0.53
C LEU A 402 -10.35 20.98 0.43
N ASP A 403 -9.85 21.48 1.55
CA ASP A 403 -8.89 22.59 1.55
C ASP A 403 -7.56 22.20 0.90
N GLY A 404 -7.13 20.97 1.07
CA GLY A 404 -5.92 20.45 0.43
C GLY A 404 -6.12 19.98 -1.00
N LEU A 405 -7.37 19.93 -1.49
CA LEU A 405 -7.67 19.46 -2.84
C LEU A 405 -7.53 20.59 -3.86
N PHE A 406 -6.73 20.36 -4.88
CA PHE A 406 -6.59 21.17 -6.09
C PHE A 406 -6.88 20.29 -7.30
N LEU A 407 -7.65 20.81 -8.24
CA LEU A 407 -7.96 20.08 -9.47
C LEU A 407 -7.45 20.85 -10.69
N GLU A 408 -6.77 20.15 -11.59
CA GLU A 408 -6.48 20.70 -12.93
C GLU A 408 -7.72 20.62 -13.83
N GLN A 409 -8.37 19.48 -13.79
CA GLN A 409 -9.53 19.19 -14.61
C GLN A 409 -10.44 18.20 -13.87
N ILE A 410 -11.75 18.32 -14.09
CA ILE A 410 -12.73 17.35 -13.59
C ILE A 410 -13.80 17.06 -14.63
N SER A 411 -14.12 15.78 -14.78
CA SER A 411 -15.24 15.29 -15.59
C SER A 411 -15.98 14.20 -14.85
N GLN A 412 -17.29 14.36 -14.65
CA GLN A 412 -18.11 13.37 -13.96
C GLN A 412 -18.05 12.00 -14.63
N SER A 413 -17.97 11.96 -15.97
CA SER A 413 -17.88 10.72 -16.74
C SER A 413 -16.58 9.93 -16.51
N LYS A 414 -15.55 10.57 -15.92
CA LYS A 414 -14.27 9.96 -15.62
C LYS A 414 -14.19 9.43 -14.17
N ILE A 415 -15.20 9.70 -13.36
CA ILE A 415 -15.32 9.21 -11.98
C ILE A 415 -16.30 8.05 -11.97
N TYR A 416 -15.78 6.85 -12.25
CA TYR A 416 -16.60 5.66 -12.40
C TYR A 416 -15.93 4.43 -11.77
N PRO A 417 -16.71 3.52 -11.13
CA PRO A 417 -16.22 2.28 -10.58
C PRO A 417 -16.07 1.20 -11.66
N ASN A 418 -15.32 0.15 -11.35
CA ASN A 418 -15.38 -1.10 -12.11
C ASN A 418 -16.74 -1.78 -11.88
N LYS A 419 -17.46 -2.11 -12.94
CA LYS A 419 -18.81 -2.71 -12.85
C LYS A 419 -18.80 -4.11 -12.21
N LEU A 420 -17.80 -4.93 -12.49
CA LEU A 420 -17.69 -6.27 -11.89
C LEU A 420 -17.44 -6.15 -10.39
N ALA A 421 -16.50 -5.29 -9.99
CA ALA A 421 -16.22 -5.03 -8.58
C ALA A 421 -17.42 -4.44 -7.84
N LEU A 422 -18.18 -3.53 -8.47
CA LEU A 422 -19.40 -2.98 -7.88
C LEU A 422 -20.45 -4.07 -7.63
N ASN A 423 -20.71 -4.91 -8.62
CA ASN A 423 -21.63 -6.05 -8.50
C ASN A 423 -21.17 -7.05 -7.43
N PHE A 424 -19.86 -7.33 -7.37
CA PHE A 424 -19.31 -8.19 -6.34
C PHE A 424 -19.52 -7.60 -4.94
N GLU A 425 -19.19 -6.32 -4.76
CA GLU A 425 -19.37 -5.65 -3.48
C GLU A 425 -20.84 -5.61 -3.03
N GLU A 426 -21.76 -5.34 -3.93
CA GLU A 426 -23.20 -5.37 -3.62
C GLU A 426 -23.65 -6.75 -3.12
N LYS A 427 -23.19 -7.83 -3.78
CA LYS A 427 -23.48 -9.21 -3.35
C LYS A 427 -22.84 -9.53 -2.00
N MET A 428 -21.58 -9.13 -1.80
CA MET A 428 -20.83 -9.33 -0.57
C MET A 428 -21.51 -8.61 0.60
N ARG A 429 -21.91 -7.34 0.43
CA ARG A 429 -22.57 -6.52 1.47
C ARG A 429 -23.89 -7.10 1.96
N LYS A 430 -24.66 -7.78 1.11
CA LYS A 430 -25.91 -8.45 1.49
C LYS A 430 -25.72 -9.54 2.55
N LYS A 431 -24.52 -10.12 2.64
CA LYS A 431 -24.16 -11.21 3.57
C LYS A 431 -23.11 -10.77 4.59
N ALA A 432 -22.73 -9.52 4.60
CA ALA A 432 -21.65 -9.02 5.44
C ALA A 432 -22.13 -8.61 6.83
N VAL A 433 -21.24 -8.73 7.80
CA VAL A 433 -21.39 -8.12 9.12
C VAL A 433 -20.83 -6.71 9.05
N PHE A 434 -21.64 -5.70 9.38
CA PHE A 434 -21.19 -4.31 9.44
C PHE A 434 -20.64 -4.03 10.83
N ILE A 435 -19.40 -3.56 10.86
CA ILE A 435 -18.71 -3.23 12.10
C ILE A 435 -18.45 -1.72 12.09
N ASP A 436 -19.20 -0.99 12.93
CA ASP A 436 -18.92 0.39 13.26
C ASP A 436 -18.83 0.56 14.75
N ARG A 437 -17.77 1.16 15.23
CA ARG A 437 -17.63 1.62 16.58
C ARG A 437 -17.58 3.14 16.62
N GLU A 438 -18.35 3.72 17.52
CA GLU A 438 -17.97 4.96 18.17
C GLU A 438 -16.72 4.66 18.97
N ILE A 439 -15.55 5.15 18.55
CA ILE A 439 -14.33 5.14 19.35
C ILE A 439 -14.49 6.31 20.33
N ASN A 440 -14.40 6.06 21.61
CA ASN A 440 -14.20 7.10 22.61
C ASN A 440 -12.87 7.80 22.28
N ASP A 441 -12.88 9.14 22.29
CA ASP A 441 -11.77 10.01 21.85
C ASP A 441 -10.48 9.91 22.67
N GLU A 442 -10.38 8.94 23.58
CA GLU A 442 -9.21 8.72 24.46
C GLU A 442 -8.15 7.75 23.90
N GLU A 443 -8.35 7.16 22.70
CA GLU A 443 -7.41 6.18 22.10
C GLU A 443 -6.85 6.61 20.74
N VAL A 444 -6.76 7.92 20.41
CA VAL A 444 -6.16 8.41 19.17
C VAL A 444 -4.81 9.06 19.44
#